data_ceeb5674abf418e2bc0e1670178a786e
#
_entry.id   ceeb5674abf418e2bc0e1670178a786e
#
_cell.length_a   1.000
_cell.length_b   1.000
_cell.length_c   1.000
_cell.angle_alpha   90.00
_cell.angle_beta   90.00
_cell.angle_gamma   90.00
#
_symmetry.space_group_name_H-M   'P 1'
#
loop_
_entity.id
_entity.type
_entity.pdbx_description
1 polymer ?
#
loop_
_entity_poly.entity_id
_entity_poly.type
_entity_poly.pdbx_seq_one_letter_code
_entity_poly.pdbx_strand_id
1 'polypeptide(L)'
;MPYSLYVCLQDEDKVSAFSLDGRTGQLTPQAAVPVTGGPSVLATSPDRQVLYVGHRGSPAISSFRIDQSSGGLTLQGRVGTEHAPTFLAADRTGKYLLSAYYQGGYTAVHPLGNDGAVGAPQLDRQNTANGAHAIATDPSNRFAFVPHIARLNDNVLEPPRDNPGPNMILQFKFDPDTGRLSPNSPFRVEPTERLGPRHYCFHPTQDLVYFSNEQGCSVTSYRLDRATGNLAAVQTITTLPDGFTARNTCSQIHLTPSGQFLYVGNRGHNSIAGFAVDDATGRLTSIGQVPTEAVPSAFGLDPEGQFVFAAGTASGRLASYRINGQTGVLAPLATYAVGQRPAAVLVTRFGGQGQSESVTGRSTAR
;
A
#
# COMPACT_ATOMS: atom_id res chain seq x y z
N MET A 1 15.08 -13.31 -13.07
CA MET A 1 14.23 -12.26 -13.66
C MET A 1 14.64 -10.93 -13.06
N PRO A 2 14.67 -9.84 -13.80
CA PRO A 2 15.05 -8.55 -13.25
C PRO A 2 13.96 -7.95 -12.37
N TYR A 3 14.37 -7.24 -11.33
CA TYR A 3 13.50 -6.48 -10.43
C TYR A 3 13.88 -5.02 -10.48
N SER A 4 12.91 -4.13 -10.33
CA SER A 4 13.15 -2.73 -10.05
C SER A 4 12.47 -2.28 -8.77
N LEU A 5 13.10 -1.33 -8.14
CA LEU A 5 12.56 -0.58 -7.01
C LEU A 5 12.44 0.88 -7.43
N TYR A 6 11.26 1.47 -7.19
CA TYR A 6 10.96 2.87 -7.44
C TYR A 6 10.72 3.61 -6.14
N VAL A 7 11.27 4.82 -6.03
CA VAL A 7 11.10 5.71 -4.88
C VAL A 7 10.62 7.08 -5.37
N CYS A 8 9.45 7.52 -4.92
CA CYS A 8 9.02 8.90 -5.11
C CYS A 8 9.83 9.84 -4.22
N LEU A 9 10.48 10.84 -4.80
CA LEU A 9 11.13 11.94 -4.11
C LEU A 9 10.30 13.20 -4.28
N GLN A 10 9.41 13.43 -3.31
CA GLN A 10 8.36 14.45 -3.43
C GLN A 10 8.91 15.85 -3.63
N ASP A 11 9.97 16.23 -2.89
CA ASP A 11 10.53 17.57 -2.90
C ASP A 11 11.60 17.76 -4.01
N GLU A 12 11.88 16.71 -4.79
CA GLU A 12 12.82 16.76 -5.91
C GLU A 12 12.14 16.51 -7.27
N ASP A 13 10.82 16.42 -7.29
CA ASP A 13 10.03 16.23 -8.52
C ASP A 13 10.54 15.08 -9.40
N LYS A 14 10.86 13.92 -8.79
CA LYS A 14 11.37 12.76 -9.52
C LYS A 14 10.99 11.43 -8.89
N VAL A 15 11.03 10.39 -9.69
CA VAL A 15 11.02 8.99 -9.27
C VAL A 15 12.43 8.44 -9.49
N SER A 16 13.09 8.05 -8.41
CA SER A 16 14.36 7.32 -8.47
C SER A 16 14.09 5.85 -8.75
N ALA A 17 14.87 5.25 -9.63
CA ALA A 17 14.78 3.85 -10.00
C ALA A 17 16.07 3.12 -9.62
N PHE A 18 15.94 1.86 -9.21
CA PHE A 18 17.05 0.97 -8.87
C PHE A 18 16.79 -0.40 -9.48
N SER A 19 17.82 -1.05 -10.01
CA SER A 19 17.76 -2.48 -10.23
C SER A 19 18.03 -3.20 -8.91
N LEU A 20 17.29 -4.28 -8.65
CA LEU A 20 17.41 -5.10 -7.46
C LEU A 20 17.96 -6.48 -7.83
N ASP A 21 19.08 -6.87 -7.21
CA ASP A 21 19.54 -8.26 -7.25
C ASP A 21 18.64 -9.10 -6.31
N GLY A 22 17.73 -9.90 -6.89
CA GLY A 22 16.80 -10.74 -6.14
C GLY A 22 17.44 -11.84 -5.28
N ARG A 23 18.74 -12.08 -5.41
CA ARG A 23 19.46 -13.05 -4.58
C ARG A 23 20.10 -12.41 -3.35
N THR A 24 20.66 -11.22 -3.51
CA THR A 24 21.42 -10.52 -2.47
C THR A 24 20.63 -9.42 -1.77
N GLY A 25 19.62 -8.84 -2.43
CA GLY A 25 18.90 -7.65 -1.96
C GLY A 25 19.64 -6.34 -2.25
N GLN A 26 20.74 -6.40 -3.01
CA GLN A 26 21.53 -5.21 -3.35
C GLN A 26 20.80 -4.36 -4.40
N LEU A 27 20.79 -3.05 -4.17
CA LEU A 27 20.26 -2.06 -5.10
C LEU A 27 21.39 -1.39 -5.88
N THR A 28 21.18 -1.28 -7.20
CA THR A 28 22.07 -0.49 -8.09
C THR A 28 21.25 0.66 -8.67
N PRO A 29 21.66 1.93 -8.46
CA PRO A 29 20.95 3.08 -9.01
C PRO A 29 20.82 3.01 -10.52
N GLN A 30 19.66 3.40 -11.03
CA GLN A 30 19.34 3.60 -12.43
C GLN A 30 19.04 5.08 -12.70
N ALA A 31 18.82 5.44 -13.95
CA ALA A 31 18.43 6.80 -14.30
C ALA A 31 17.10 7.17 -13.61
N ALA A 32 17.12 8.27 -12.84
CA ALA A 32 15.90 8.83 -12.27
C ALA A 32 15.05 9.48 -13.35
N VAL A 33 13.73 9.41 -13.19
CA VAL A 33 12.77 10.00 -14.12
C VAL A 33 12.21 11.28 -13.52
N PRO A 34 12.28 12.44 -14.21
CA PRO A 34 11.62 13.66 -13.79
C PRO A 34 10.09 13.47 -13.75
N VAL A 35 9.47 13.82 -12.62
CA VAL A 35 8.02 13.69 -12.40
C VAL A 35 7.54 14.91 -11.64
N THR A 36 7.27 16.00 -12.37
CA THR A 36 6.88 17.28 -11.78
C THR A 36 5.54 17.23 -11.06
N GLY A 37 5.42 17.96 -9.97
CA GLY A 37 4.19 18.10 -9.18
C GLY A 37 4.16 17.27 -7.90
N GLY A 38 5.31 16.96 -7.33
CA GLY A 38 5.45 16.29 -6.03
C GLY A 38 4.94 14.85 -6.03
N PRO A 39 5.62 13.89 -6.71
CA PRO A 39 5.22 12.49 -6.72
C PRO A 39 5.21 11.92 -5.29
N SER A 40 4.13 11.25 -4.89
CA SER A 40 3.93 10.84 -3.50
C SER A 40 3.28 9.48 -3.30
N VAL A 41 2.67 8.91 -4.35
CA VAL A 41 1.99 7.61 -4.32
C VAL A 41 2.39 6.81 -5.54
N LEU A 42 2.61 5.50 -5.35
CA LEU A 42 2.92 4.54 -6.42
C LEU A 42 1.93 3.37 -6.40
N ALA A 43 1.50 2.95 -7.57
CA ALA A 43 0.81 1.69 -7.80
C ALA A 43 1.22 1.11 -9.16
N THR A 44 1.02 -0.19 -9.37
CA THR A 44 1.23 -0.83 -10.68
C THR A 44 -0.06 -1.41 -11.22
N SER A 45 -0.13 -1.55 -12.55
CA SER A 45 -1.10 -2.43 -13.19
C SER A 45 -0.88 -3.89 -12.74
N PRO A 46 -1.91 -4.76 -12.75
CA PRO A 46 -1.77 -6.16 -12.34
C PRO A 46 -0.75 -6.95 -13.19
N ASP A 47 -0.61 -6.61 -14.46
CA ASP A 47 0.38 -7.18 -15.39
C ASP A 47 1.78 -6.55 -15.24
N ARG A 48 1.93 -5.54 -14.36
CA ARG A 48 3.19 -4.82 -14.06
C ARG A 48 3.81 -4.10 -15.27
N GLN A 49 3.00 -3.75 -16.27
CA GLN A 49 3.47 -2.99 -17.43
C GLN A 49 3.36 -1.48 -17.26
N VAL A 50 2.52 -1.00 -16.33
CA VAL A 50 2.29 0.42 -16.08
C VAL A 50 2.52 0.75 -14.63
N LEU A 51 3.26 1.82 -14.37
CA LEU A 51 3.40 2.46 -13.07
C LEU A 51 2.50 3.69 -13.00
N TYR A 52 1.65 3.76 -11.98
CA TYR A 52 0.84 4.92 -11.67
C TYR A 52 1.50 5.75 -10.59
N VAL A 53 1.56 7.06 -10.81
CA VAL A 53 2.16 8.02 -9.88
C VAL A 53 1.12 9.07 -9.51
N GLY A 54 0.79 9.15 -8.22
CA GLY A 54 -0.04 10.22 -7.68
C GLY A 54 0.81 11.43 -7.27
N HIS A 55 0.34 12.64 -7.58
CA HIS A 55 1.04 13.90 -7.34
C HIS A 55 0.39 14.70 -6.23
N ARG A 56 1.19 15.21 -5.30
CA ARG A 56 0.70 15.97 -4.14
C ARG A 56 0.77 17.48 -4.33
N GLY A 57 1.85 17.97 -4.95
CA GLY A 57 2.06 19.41 -5.15
C GLY A 57 1.21 20.00 -6.26
N SER A 58 0.92 19.20 -7.32
CA SER A 58 0.05 19.54 -8.42
C SER A 58 -0.89 18.36 -8.67
N PRO A 59 -2.10 18.34 -8.03
CA PRO A 59 -2.98 17.19 -7.99
C PRO A 59 -3.23 16.55 -9.35
N ALA A 60 -2.75 15.33 -9.51
CA ALA A 60 -2.86 14.57 -10.76
C ALA A 60 -2.51 13.08 -10.54
N ILE A 61 -2.77 12.27 -11.55
CA ILE A 61 -2.29 10.89 -11.69
C ILE A 61 -1.58 10.79 -13.03
N SER A 62 -0.32 10.33 -13.02
CA SER A 62 0.45 10.02 -14.23
C SER A 62 0.57 8.52 -14.42
N SER A 63 0.54 8.08 -15.68
CA SER A 63 0.78 6.69 -16.10
C SER A 63 2.11 6.62 -16.83
N PHE A 64 2.96 5.70 -16.43
CA PHE A 64 4.25 5.43 -17.07
C PHE A 64 4.31 3.99 -17.51
N ARG A 65 4.66 3.75 -18.78
CA ARG A 65 5.03 2.41 -19.24
C ARG A 65 6.36 2.01 -18.60
N ILE A 66 6.40 0.79 -18.11
CA ILE A 66 7.61 0.16 -17.57
C ILE A 66 8.25 -0.65 -18.69
N ASP A 67 9.49 -0.34 -19.05
CA ASP A 67 10.30 -1.15 -19.95
C ASP A 67 10.62 -2.49 -19.27
N GLN A 68 10.16 -3.59 -19.88
CA GLN A 68 10.24 -4.93 -19.29
C GLN A 68 11.64 -5.54 -19.30
N SER A 69 12.62 -4.88 -19.91
CA SER A 69 14.02 -5.30 -19.91
C SER A 69 14.89 -4.53 -18.93
N SER A 70 14.63 -3.23 -18.76
CA SER A 70 15.45 -2.31 -17.98
C SER A 70 14.77 -1.76 -16.71
N GLY A 71 13.44 -1.78 -16.64
CA GLY A 71 12.67 -1.07 -15.63
C GLY A 71 12.56 0.44 -15.87
N GLY A 72 13.03 0.92 -17.03
CA GLY A 72 12.91 2.33 -17.40
C GLY A 72 11.45 2.77 -17.52
N LEU A 73 11.18 4.04 -17.22
CA LEU A 73 9.82 4.60 -17.22
C LEU A 73 9.65 5.58 -18.38
N THR A 74 8.57 5.41 -19.16
CA THR A 74 8.17 6.34 -20.24
C THR A 74 6.77 6.86 -19.95
N LEU A 75 6.61 8.17 -19.87
CA LEU A 75 5.30 8.81 -19.63
C LEU A 75 4.33 8.48 -20.78
N GLN A 76 3.15 7.94 -20.42
CA GLN A 76 2.06 7.67 -21.35
C GLN A 76 0.98 8.76 -21.29
N GLY A 77 0.70 9.28 -20.10
CA GLY A 77 -0.33 10.29 -19.89
C GLY A 77 -0.37 10.82 -18.47
N ARG A 78 -1.09 11.93 -18.31
CA ARG A 78 -1.36 12.57 -17.03
C ARG A 78 -2.78 13.10 -16.98
N VAL A 79 -3.50 12.80 -15.91
CA VAL A 79 -4.87 13.24 -15.68
C VAL A 79 -4.89 14.12 -14.43
N GLY A 80 -5.41 15.34 -14.54
CA GLY A 80 -5.62 16.24 -13.40
C GLY A 80 -6.72 15.70 -12.47
N THR A 81 -6.54 15.89 -11.16
CA THR A 81 -7.54 15.57 -10.14
C THR A 81 -7.86 16.82 -9.30
N GLU A 82 -9.05 16.85 -8.70
CA GLU A 82 -9.45 18.00 -7.87
C GLU A 82 -8.59 18.13 -6.60
N HIS A 83 -8.24 17.00 -5.98
CA HIS A 83 -7.37 16.91 -4.82
C HIS A 83 -6.24 15.91 -5.06
N ALA A 84 -5.17 16.01 -4.28
CA ALA A 84 -4.05 15.08 -4.35
C ALA A 84 -4.47 13.67 -3.93
N PRO A 85 -4.22 12.62 -4.74
CA PRO A 85 -4.49 11.26 -4.34
C PRO A 85 -3.55 10.86 -3.19
N THR A 86 -4.12 10.22 -2.17
CA THR A 86 -3.40 9.67 -1.02
C THR A 86 -3.05 8.20 -1.21
N PHE A 87 -3.84 7.51 -2.06
CA PHE A 87 -3.65 6.11 -2.38
C PHE A 87 -4.15 5.82 -3.79
N LEU A 88 -3.49 4.88 -4.46
CA LEU A 88 -3.87 4.36 -5.77
C LEU A 88 -3.81 2.83 -5.73
N ALA A 89 -4.76 2.16 -6.36
CA ALA A 89 -4.73 0.73 -6.61
C ALA A 89 -5.47 0.38 -7.90
N ALA A 90 -4.86 -0.40 -8.79
CA ALA A 90 -5.59 -1.00 -9.89
C ALA A 90 -6.53 -2.09 -9.36
N ASP A 91 -7.69 -2.24 -9.99
CA ASP A 91 -8.58 -3.38 -9.75
C ASP A 91 -7.92 -4.68 -10.23
N ARG A 92 -8.48 -5.84 -9.87
CA ARG A 92 -7.85 -7.14 -10.19
C ARG A 92 -7.80 -7.46 -11.67
N THR A 93 -8.66 -6.83 -12.47
CA THR A 93 -8.70 -7.04 -13.93
C THR A 93 -7.81 -6.07 -14.70
N GLY A 94 -7.36 -4.99 -14.08
CA GLY A 94 -6.61 -3.91 -14.74
C GLY A 94 -7.46 -3.02 -15.63
N LYS A 95 -8.78 -3.03 -15.46
CA LYS A 95 -9.70 -2.14 -16.19
C LYS A 95 -9.89 -0.80 -15.52
N TYR A 96 -9.65 -0.72 -14.21
CA TYR A 96 -9.93 0.45 -13.39
C TYR A 96 -8.79 0.75 -12.42
N LEU A 97 -8.59 2.05 -12.16
CA LEU A 97 -7.73 2.55 -11.09
C LEU A 97 -8.59 3.21 -10.02
N LEU A 98 -8.53 2.68 -8.79
CA LEU A 98 -9.18 3.24 -7.63
C LEU A 98 -8.24 4.24 -6.95
N SER A 99 -8.80 5.33 -6.41
CA SER A 99 -8.05 6.38 -5.74
C SER A 99 -8.77 6.90 -4.50
N ALA A 100 -8.03 7.18 -3.43
CA ALA A 100 -8.53 7.82 -2.22
C ALA A 100 -7.97 9.23 -2.08
N TYR A 101 -8.78 10.16 -1.59
CA TYR A 101 -8.46 11.58 -1.48
C TYR A 101 -8.68 12.07 -0.06
N TYR A 102 -7.59 12.15 0.70
CA TYR A 102 -7.58 12.49 2.12
C TYR A 102 -8.20 13.87 2.41
N GLN A 103 -7.75 14.90 1.69
CA GLN A 103 -8.23 16.27 1.88
C GLN A 103 -9.62 16.49 1.22
N GLY A 104 -9.89 15.77 0.15
CA GLY A 104 -11.14 15.87 -0.58
C GLY A 104 -12.31 15.14 0.11
N GLY A 105 -12.03 14.17 0.97
CA GLY A 105 -13.07 13.38 1.63
C GLY A 105 -13.89 12.53 0.67
N TYR A 106 -13.27 11.98 -0.37
CA TYR A 106 -13.92 11.10 -1.33
C TYR A 106 -12.98 10.01 -1.84
N THR A 107 -13.55 9.04 -2.52
CA THR A 107 -12.84 8.06 -3.35
C THR A 107 -13.37 8.11 -4.77
N ALA A 108 -12.53 7.74 -5.75
CA ALA A 108 -12.93 7.74 -7.16
C ALA A 108 -12.40 6.50 -7.88
N VAL A 109 -13.05 6.19 -9.01
CA VAL A 109 -12.66 5.12 -9.94
C VAL A 109 -12.42 5.75 -11.31
N HIS A 110 -11.27 5.51 -11.87
CA HIS A 110 -10.85 5.97 -13.20
C HIS A 110 -10.81 4.79 -14.16
N PRO A 111 -11.25 4.98 -15.42
CA PRO A 111 -11.07 3.94 -16.43
C PRO A 111 -9.59 3.82 -16.81
N LEU A 112 -9.15 2.63 -17.12
CA LEU A 112 -7.84 2.37 -17.74
C LEU A 112 -8.03 2.07 -19.23
N GLY A 113 -7.22 2.70 -20.07
CA GLY A 113 -7.18 2.42 -21.51
C GLY A 113 -6.60 1.04 -21.80
N ASN A 114 -6.68 0.60 -23.06
CA ASN A 114 -6.09 -0.68 -23.49
C ASN A 114 -4.56 -0.71 -23.36
N ASP A 115 -3.92 0.44 -23.28
CA ASP A 115 -2.49 0.61 -23.00
C ASP A 115 -2.18 0.74 -21.50
N GLY A 116 -3.21 0.66 -20.65
CA GLY A 116 -3.15 0.82 -19.20
C GLY A 116 -3.07 2.28 -18.73
N ALA A 117 -3.11 3.28 -19.61
CA ALA A 117 -3.10 4.67 -19.20
C ALA A 117 -4.40 5.07 -18.48
N VAL A 118 -4.29 5.90 -17.45
CA VAL A 118 -5.45 6.44 -16.71
C VAL A 118 -6.25 7.37 -17.61
N GLY A 119 -7.56 7.09 -17.74
CA GLY A 119 -8.51 7.92 -18.48
C GLY A 119 -9.21 8.97 -17.63
N ALA A 120 -9.80 9.94 -18.31
CA ALA A 120 -10.64 10.98 -17.73
C ALA A 120 -11.91 11.17 -18.58
N PRO A 121 -13.03 11.61 -17.97
CA PRO A 121 -13.24 11.84 -16.55
C PRO A 121 -13.25 10.54 -15.73
N GLN A 122 -13.21 10.67 -14.40
CA GLN A 122 -13.46 9.54 -13.50
C GLN A 122 -14.86 8.95 -13.75
N LEU A 123 -14.96 7.62 -13.69
CA LEU A 123 -16.23 6.90 -13.92
C LEU A 123 -17.18 6.99 -12.73
N ASP A 124 -16.61 7.00 -11.53
CA ASP A 124 -17.37 7.03 -10.29
C ASP A 124 -16.65 7.87 -9.23
N ARG A 125 -17.45 8.50 -8.37
CA ARG A 125 -16.99 9.24 -7.19
C ARG A 125 -17.95 9.00 -6.04
N GLN A 126 -17.41 8.57 -4.91
CA GLN A 126 -18.17 8.37 -3.68
C GLN A 126 -17.65 9.34 -2.61
N ASN A 127 -18.52 10.22 -2.14
CA ASN A 127 -18.19 11.07 -1.01
C ASN A 127 -18.10 10.22 0.25
N THR A 128 -17.03 10.41 1.01
CA THR A 128 -16.76 9.67 2.25
C THR A 128 -16.64 10.62 3.43
N ALA A 129 -15.42 10.96 3.82
CA ALA A 129 -15.09 11.98 4.79
C ALA A 129 -13.60 12.32 4.64
N ASN A 130 -13.15 13.46 5.18
CA ASN A 130 -11.73 13.79 5.26
C ASN A 130 -10.98 12.68 6.02
N GLY A 131 -9.74 12.43 5.65
CA GLY A 131 -8.96 11.34 6.24
C GLY A 131 -9.08 9.99 5.52
N ALA A 132 -9.78 9.92 4.36
CA ALA A 132 -9.77 8.74 3.49
C ALA A 132 -8.33 8.42 3.06
N HIS A 133 -7.82 7.23 3.45
CA HIS A 133 -6.38 6.99 3.36
C HIS A 133 -5.98 5.85 2.43
N ALA A 134 -6.87 4.95 2.10
CA ALA A 134 -6.65 3.87 1.14
C ALA A 134 -7.95 3.45 0.47
N ILE A 135 -7.84 2.80 -0.68
CA ILE A 135 -8.90 2.02 -1.32
C ILE A 135 -8.26 0.96 -2.22
N ALA A 136 -8.70 -0.29 -2.10
CA ALA A 136 -8.36 -1.38 -3.01
C ALA A 136 -9.50 -2.40 -3.03
N THR A 137 -9.65 -3.13 -4.13
CA THR A 137 -10.60 -4.22 -4.20
C THR A 137 -10.07 -5.46 -3.48
N ASP A 138 -11.00 -6.24 -2.91
CA ASP A 138 -10.71 -7.55 -2.32
C ASP A 138 -10.21 -8.55 -3.39
N PRO A 139 -9.69 -9.74 -3.00
CA PRO A 139 -9.24 -10.74 -3.96
C PRO A 139 -10.29 -11.22 -4.95
N SER A 140 -11.59 -11.12 -4.60
CA SER A 140 -12.70 -11.47 -5.51
C SER A 140 -13.10 -10.35 -6.48
N ASN A 141 -12.50 -9.16 -6.33
CA ASN A 141 -12.82 -7.94 -7.09
C ASN A 141 -14.29 -7.47 -6.95
N ARG A 142 -14.95 -7.78 -5.82
CA ARG A 142 -16.36 -7.44 -5.60
C ARG A 142 -16.59 -6.45 -4.46
N PHE A 143 -15.61 -6.27 -3.59
CA PHE A 143 -15.71 -5.40 -2.42
C PHE A 143 -14.50 -4.47 -2.33
N ALA A 144 -14.70 -3.27 -1.80
CA ALA A 144 -13.62 -2.31 -1.55
C ALA A 144 -13.81 -1.62 -0.20
N PHE A 145 -12.70 -1.24 0.45
CA PHE A 145 -12.71 -0.65 1.77
C PHE A 145 -12.01 0.70 1.76
N VAL A 146 -12.60 1.69 2.46
CA VAL A 146 -12.00 3.02 2.60
C VAL A 146 -11.83 3.34 4.09
N PRO A 147 -10.62 3.14 4.64
CA PRO A 147 -10.31 3.50 6.02
C PRO A 147 -10.11 5.01 6.17
N HIS A 148 -10.54 5.52 7.33
CA HIS A 148 -10.41 6.92 7.73
C HIS A 148 -9.74 7.02 9.09
N ILE A 149 -8.69 7.82 9.17
CA ILE A 149 -7.89 7.98 10.40
C ILE A 149 -8.67 8.69 11.53
N ALA A 150 -8.19 8.53 12.76
CA ALA A 150 -8.85 9.08 13.96
C ALA A 150 -8.44 10.54 14.28
N ARG A 151 -7.31 11.02 13.74
CA ARG A 151 -6.84 12.40 13.91
C ARG A 151 -6.29 12.92 12.60
N LEU A 152 -6.89 13.99 12.07
CA LEU A 152 -6.49 14.59 10.80
C LEU A 152 -5.18 15.38 10.94
N ASN A 153 -4.35 15.31 9.90
CA ASN A 153 -3.06 16.01 9.80
C ASN A 153 -2.12 15.74 10.99
N ASP A 154 -2.13 14.49 11.50
CA ASP A 154 -1.28 14.06 12.59
C ASP A 154 0.12 13.69 12.09
N ASN A 155 1.05 14.64 12.20
CA ASN A 155 2.44 14.50 11.79
C ASN A 155 3.35 14.39 13.01
N VAL A 156 4.13 13.30 13.12
CA VAL A 156 5.02 13.07 14.27
C VAL A 156 6.16 14.10 14.39
N LEU A 157 6.47 14.81 13.29
CA LEU A 157 7.47 15.88 13.27
C LEU A 157 6.94 17.24 13.76
N GLU A 158 5.63 17.35 13.95
CA GLU A 158 4.96 18.58 14.40
C GLU A 158 4.32 18.36 15.76
N PRO A 159 4.08 19.41 16.55
CA PRO A 159 3.31 19.28 17.79
C PRO A 159 1.94 18.65 17.54
N PRO A 160 1.42 17.82 18.46
CA PRO A 160 0.10 17.22 18.31
C PRO A 160 -0.98 18.31 18.25
N ARG A 161 -1.95 18.13 17.35
CA ARG A 161 -3.12 19.00 17.21
C ARG A 161 -4.38 18.21 17.55
N ASP A 162 -5.32 18.83 18.21
CA ASP A 162 -6.65 18.23 18.38
C ASP A 162 -7.50 18.50 17.13
N ASN A 163 -7.42 17.59 16.20
CA ASN A 163 -8.16 17.64 14.94
C ASN A 163 -8.79 16.26 14.68
N PRO A 164 -9.96 15.99 15.29
CA PRO A 164 -10.57 14.66 15.21
C PRO A 164 -10.94 14.27 13.79
N GLY A 165 -10.60 13.03 13.45
CA GLY A 165 -10.99 12.38 12.22
C GLY A 165 -12.15 11.41 12.43
N PRO A 166 -12.70 10.84 11.33
CA PRO A 166 -13.89 9.98 11.35
C PRO A 166 -13.70 8.66 12.08
N ASN A 167 -12.49 8.10 12.09
CA ASN A 167 -12.16 6.82 12.75
C ASN A 167 -13.08 5.66 12.33
N MET A 168 -13.17 5.38 11.04
CA MET A 168 -14.07 4.37 10.49
C MET A 168 -13.49 3.68 9.26
N ILE A 169 -14.05 2.55 8.89
CA ILE A 169 -13.84 1.88 7.61
C ILE A 169 -15.19 1.88 6.88
N LEU A 170 -15.25 2.51 5.71
CA LEU A 170 -16.41 2.40 4.83
C LEU A 170 -16.27 1.17 3.95
N GLN A 171 -17.38 0.44 3.78
CA GLN A 171 -17.47 -0.79 3.02
C GLN A 171 -18.29 -0.55 1.75
N PHE A 172 -17.74 -0.88 0.60
CA PHE A 172 -18.38 -0.75 -0.70
C PHE A 172 -18.45 -2.10 -1.40
N LYS A 173 -19.52 -2.29 -2.17
CA LYS A 173 -19.54 -3.25 -3.28
C LYS A 173 -18.91 -2.60 -4.47
N PHE A 174 -18.10 -3.35 -5.20
CA PHE A 174 -17.48 -2.95 -6.46
C PHE A 174 -18.03 -3.81 -7.59
N ASP A 175 -18.48 -3.15 -8.64
CA ASP A 175 -18.92 -3.82 -9.87
C ASP A 175 -17.75 -3.87 -10.87
N PRO A 176 -17.13 -5.03 -11.14
CA PRO A 176 -15.98 -5.14 -12.01
C PRO A 176 -16.29 -4.97 -13.50
N ASP A 177 -17.56 -4.96 -13.89
CA ASP A 177 -17.97 -4.74 -15.28
C ASP A 177 -18.14 -3.26 -15.59
N THR A 178 -18.62 -2.47 -14.63
CA THR A 178 -18.90 -1.03 -14.81
C THR A 178 -17.92 -0.12 -14.08
N GLY A 179 -17.10 -0.65 -13.15
CA GLY A 179 -16.19 0.13 -12.30
C GLY A 179 -16.90 0.95 -11.21
N ARG A 180 -18.18 0.69 -10.93
CA ARG A 180 -18.95 1.48 -9.97
C ARG A 180 -18.85 0.93 -8.55
N LEU A 181 -18.84 1.87 -7.60
CA LEU A 181 -18.93 1.60 -6.18
C LEU A 181 -20.36 1.86 -5.70
N SER A 182 -20.85 1.02 -4.81
CA SER A 182 -22.11 1.25 -4.08
C SER A 182 -21.94 0.89 -2.61
N PRO A 183 -22.60 1.60 -1.67
CA PRO A 183 -22.51 1.29 -0.25
C PRO A 183 -22.90 -0.16 0.05
N ASN A 184 -22.09 -0.84 0.89
CA ASN A 184 -22.43 -2.15 1.41
C ASN A 184 -23.38 -2.04 2.63
N SER A 185 -23.87 -3.16 3.14
CA SER A 185 -24.69 -3.21 4.35
C SER A 185 -24.11 -4.23 5.35
N PRO A 186 -23.66 -3.78 6.54
CA PRO A 186 -23.55 -2.39 6.98
C PRO A 186 -22.55 -1.57 6.14
N PHE A 187 -22.80 -0.26 6.03
CA PHE A 187 -21.92 0.62 5.23
C PHE A 187 -20.59 0.91 5.93
N ARG A 188 -20.57 0.91 7.28
CA ARG A 188 -19.37 1.28 8.05
C ARG A 188 -19.04 0.28 9.15
N VAL A 189 -17.75 0.18 9.44
CA VAL A 189 -17.20 -0.42 10.66
C VAL A 189 -16.56 0.69 11.46
N GLU A 190 -16.95 0.83 12.72
CA GLU A 190 -16.41 1.82 13.65
C GLU A 190 -15.60 1.07 14.72
N PRO A 191 -14.28 1.30 14.79
CA PRO A 191 -13.47 0.79 15.89
C PRO A 191 -13.98 1.34 17.24
N THR A 192 -13.94 0.52 18.27
CA THR A 192 -14.39 0.92 19.63
C THR A 192 -13.50 1.98 20.27
N GLU A 193 -12.24 2.06 19.84
CA GLU A 193 -11.27 3.05 20.28
C GLU A 193 -10.87 3.94 19.10
N ARG A 194 -10.23 5.07 19.37
CA ARG A 194 -9.74 5.99 18.34
C ARG A 194 -8.46 5.45 17.68
N LEU A 195 -8.58 4.32 17.01
CA LEU A 195 -7.46 3.59 16.39
C LEU A 195 -6.92 4.27 15.14
N GLY A 196 -7.79 4.82 14.30
CA GLY A 196 -7.42 5.46 13.05
C GLY A 196 -6.95 4.47 11.98
N PRO A 197 -7.84 3.61 11.46
CA PRO A 197 -7.49 2.69 10.38
C PRO A 197 -6.99 3.48 9.17
N ARG A 198 -5.87 3.01 8.57
CA ARG A 198 -5.12 3.79 7.58
C ARG A 198 -4.89 3.05 6.27
N HIS A 199 -4.00 2.08 6.25
CA HIS A 199 -3.72 1.19 5.12
C HIS A 199 -4.10 -0.23 5.49
N TYR A 200 -4.27 -1.08 4.48
CA TYR A 200 -4.62 -2.49 4.69
C TYR A 200 -4.05 -3.38 3.60
N CYS A 201 -3.97 -4.66 3.92
CA CYS A 201 -3.60 -5.72 2.99
C CYS A 201 -4.49 -6.95 3.22
N PHE A 202 -4.80 -7.63 2.13
CA PHE A 202 -5.53 -8.90 2.16
C PHE A 202 -4.57 -10.06 2.33
N HIS A 203 -5.03 -11.10 3.04
CA HIS A 203 -4.31 -12.37 3.04
C HIS A 203 -4.42 -13.02 1.64
N PRO A 204 -3.32 -13.61 1.09
CA PRO A 204 -3.32 -14.10 -0.28
C PRO A 204 -4.28 -15.27 -0.53
N THR A 205 -4.55 -16.10 0.47
CA THR A 205 -5.33 -17.33 0.34
C THR A 205 -6.49 -17.46 1.33
N GLN A 206 -6.55 -16.61 2.36
CA GLN A 206 -7.57 -16.68 3.41
C GLN A 206 -8.48 -15.44 3.40
N ASP A 207 -9.63 -15.56 4.01
CA ASP A 207 -10.62 -14.49 4.14
C ASP A 207 -10.28 -13.54 5.29
N LEU A 208 -9.08 -12.97 5.21
CA LEU A 208 -8.53 -12.08 6.22
C LEU A 208 -8.02 -10.79 5.59
N VAL A 209 -8.20 -9.71 6.32
CA VAL A 209 -7.65 -8.40 5.98
C VAL A 209 -7.09 -7.73 7.23
N TYR A 210 -5.93 -7.11 7.10
CA TYR A 210 -5.19 -6.47 8.17
C TYR A 210 -5.09 -4.97 7.94
N PHE A 211 -5.52 -4.18 8.91
CA PHE A 211 -5.44 -2.72 8.86
C PHE A 211 -4.38 -2.20 9.82
N SER A 212 -3.48 -1.34 9.35
CA SER A 212 -2.66 -0.53 10.24
C SER A 212 -3.50 0.60 10.82
N ASN A 213 -3.39 0.81 12.14
CA ASN A 213 -4.08 1.86 12.87
C ASN A 213 -3.11 2.99 13.15
N GLU A 214 -3.30 4.15 12.51
CA GLU A 214 -2.33 5.25 12.55
C GLU A 214 -2.12 5.77 13.97
N GLN A 215 -3.18 6.17 14.65
CA GLN A 215 -3.12 6.75 15.99
C GLN A 215 -3.10 5.69 17.09
N GLY A 216 -3.73 4.54 16.86
CA GLY A 216 -3.74 3.42 17.81
C GLY A 216 -2.42 2.66 17.87
N CYS A 217 -1.45 2.97 17.00
CA CYS A 217 -0.14 2.29 16.94
C CYS A 217 -0.28 0.76 17.02
N SER A 218 -1.17 0.21 16.19
CA SER A 218 -1.58 -1.19 16.25
C SER A 218 -1.96 -1.73 14.87
N VAL A 219 -2.21 -3.03 14.82
CA VAL A 219 -2.84 -3.71 13.69
C VAL A 219 -4.15 -4.31 14.16
N THR A 220 -5.22 -4.11 13.39
CA THR A 220 -6.45 -4.87 13.57
C THR A 220 -6.61 -5.88 12.43
N SER A 221 -6.74 -7.16 12.78
CA SER A 221 -7.13 -8.21 11.85
C SER A 221 -8.63 -8.35 11.79
N TYR A 222 -9.18 -8.53 10.59
CA TYR A 222 -10.59 -8.75 10.34
C TYR A 222 -10.78 -10.01 9.51
N ARG A 223 -11.85 -10.74 9.79
CA ARG A 223 -12.39 -11.76 8.87
C ARG A 223 -13.29 -11.06 7.87
N LEU A 224 -13.08 -11.37 6.59
CA LEU A 224 -13.91 -10.91 5.48
C LEU A 224 -14.94 -11.99 5.15
N ASP A 225 -16.22 -11.67 5.23
CA ASP A 225 -17.27 -12.53 4.70
C ASP A 225 -17.31 -12.39 3.17
N ARG A 226 -16.90 -13.44 2.45
CA ARG A 226 -16.89 -13.44 0.97
C ARG A 226 -18.27 -13.29 0.33
N ALA A 227 -19.35 -13.64 1.03
CA ALA A 227 -20.68 -13.53 0.48
C ALA A 227 -21.22 -12.10 0.56
N THR A 228 -20.97 -11.44 1.67
CA THR A 228 -21.52 -10.12 1.99
C THR A 228 -20.53 -8.97 1.89
N GLY A 229 -19.22 -9.25 1.94
CA GLY A 229 -18.16 -8.23 1.99
C GLY A 229 -18.01 -7.57 3.36
N ASN A 230 -18.61 -8.12 4.40
CA ASN A 230 -18.57 -7.54 5.74
C ASN A 230 -17.30 -7.93 6.51
N LEU A 231 -16.81 -6.98 7.30
CA LEU A 231 -15.65 -7.17 8.15
C LEU A 231 -16.07 -7.47 9.59
N ALA A 232 -15.52 -8.53 10.18
CA ALA A 232 -15.65 -8.86 11.60
C ALA A 232 -14.26 -8.83 12.27
N ALA A 233 -14.10 -8.00 13.30
CA ALA A 233 -12.82 -7.87 14.01
C ALA A 233 -12.43 -9.17 14.72
N VAL A 234 -11.16 -9.57 14.59
CA VAL A 234 -10.58 -10.78 15.18
C VAL A 234 -9.63 -10.42 16.33
N GLN A 235 -8.76 -9.43 16.12
CA GLN A 235 -7.73 -9.03 17.07
C GLN A 235 -7.26 -7.61 16.77
N THR A 236 -6.90 -6.88 17.83
CA THR A 236 -6.04 -5.69 17.73
C THR A 236 -4.78 -5.94 18.55
N ILE A 237 -3.60 -5.69 17.95
CA ILE A 237 -2.29 -5.91 18.58
C ILE A 237 -1.39 -4.69 18.36
N THR A 238 -0.64 -4.28 19.40
CA THR A 238 0.27 -3.14 19.31
C THR A 238 1.45 -3.40 18.37
N THR A 239 1.93 -2.32 17.71
CA THR A 239 3.17 -2.34 16.90
C THR A 239 4.40 -1.88 17.69
N LEU A 240 4.20 -1.45 18.94
CA LEU A 240 5.25 -0.87 19.77
C LEU A 240 5.74 -1.88 20.82
N PRO A 241 7.00 -1.78 21.23
CA PRO A 241 7.50 -2.60 22.33
C PRO A 241 6.91 -2.15 23.67
N ASP A 242 6.92 -3.05 24.63
CA ASP A 242 6.46 -2.76 25.99
C ASP A 242 7.21 -1.55 26.58
N GLY A 243 6.47 -0.69 27.27
CA GLY A 243 7.00 0.50 27.94
C GLY A 243 7.31 1.68 27.01
N PHE A 244 7.10 1.60 25.69
CA PHE A 244 7.26 2.74 24.81
C PHE A 244 6.08 3.72 24.97
N THR A 245 6.36 4.94 25.42
CA THR A 245 5.34 5.98 25.71
C THR A 245 5.49 7.24 24.87
N ALA A 246 6.57 7.37 24.09
CA ALA A 246 6.75 8.52 23.22
C ALA A 246 5.75 8.53 22.06
N ARG A 247 5.54 9.69 21.46
CA ARG A 247 4.60 9.83 20.34
C ARG A 247 5.01 8.97 19.15
N ASN A 248 4.07 8.21 18.65
CA ASN A 248 4.22 7.40 17.44
C ASN A 248 2.94 7.42 16.61
N THR A 249 3.05 7.15 15.34
CA THR A 249 1.94 6.84 14.44
C THR A 249 2.35 5.74 13.48
N CYS A 250 1.44 4.81 13.17
CA CYS A 250 1.70 3.80 12.15
C CYS A 250 1.63 4.37 10.73
N SER A 251 2.40 3.81 9.81
CA SER A 251 2.38 4.14 8.40
C SER A 251 1.77 3.01 7.55
N GLN A 252 2.51 2.49 6.61
CA GLN A 252 2.07 1.42 5.71
C GLN A 252 2.07 0.06 6.40
N ILE A 253 1.38 -0.90 5.78
CA ILE A 253 1.28 -2.29 6.19
C ILE A 253 1.46 -3.18 4.95
N HIS A 254 2.27 -4.22 5.06
CA HIS A 254 2.47 -5.20 4.01
C HIS A 254 2.53 -6.61 4.59
N LEU A 255 1.93 -7.55 3.87
CA LEU A 255 1.99 -8.97 4.15
C LEU A 255 2.90 -9.65 3.13
N THR A 256 3.69 -10.63 3.55
CA THR A 256 4.47 -11.44 2.60
C THR A 256 3.54 -12.20 1.64
N PRO A 257 3.98 -12.50 0.41
CA PRO A 257 3.19 -13.28 -0.55
C PRO A 257 2.80 -14.67 -0.04
N SER A 258 3.58 -15.22 0.90
CA SER A 258 3.23 -16.47 1.60
C SER A 258 2.07 -16.35 2.59
N GLY A 259 1.71 -15.11 2.99
CA GLY A 259 0.75 -14.87 4.07
C GLY A 259 1.30 -15.05 5.49
N GLN A 260 2.53 -15.50 5.65
CA GLN A 260 3.08 -15.91 6.95
C GLN A 260 3.56 -14.76 7.84
N PHE A 261 4.01 -13.64 7.24
CA PHE A 261 4.58 -12.52 7.99
C PHE A 261 4.01 -11.19 7.54
N LEU A 262 3.72 -10.34 8.51
CA LEU A 262 3.16 -9.01 8.30
C LEU A 262 4.07 -7.96 8.93
N TYR A 263 4.23 -6.82 8.24
CA TYR A 263 5.09 -5.72 8.66
C TYR A 263 4.37 -4.39 8.66
N VAL A 264 4.70 -3.52 9.65
CA VAL A 264 4.12 -2.18 9.81
C VAL A 264 5.20 -1.17 10.19
N GLY A 265 5.17 0.01 9.56
CA GLY A 265 6.10 1.09 9.88
C GLY A 265 5.63 1.95 11.07
N ASN A 266 6.54 2.25 12.01
CA ASN A 266 6.35 3.10 13.17
C ASN A 266 7.14 4.41 13.00
N ARG A 267 6.45 5.52 12.73
CA ARG A 267 7.08 6.80 12.34
C ARG A 267 7.76 7.54 13.50
N GLY A 268 7.30 7.38 14.74
CA GLY A 268 7.93 7.98 15.93
C GLY A 268 8.97 7.09 16.57
N HIS A 269 8.72 5.78 16.64
CA HIS A 269 9.67 4.77 17.13
C HIS A 269 10.79 4.48 16.11
N ASN A 270 10.62 4.90 14.86
CA ASN A 270 11.58 4.67 13.76
C ASN A 270 11.93 3.19 13.59
N SER A 271 10.91 2.37 13.45
CA SER A 271 11.07 0.92 13.29
C SER A 271 10.08 0.32 12.31
N ILE A 272 10.37 -0.91 11.87
CA ILE A 272 9.41 -1.81 11.25
C ILE A 272 9.04 -2.87 12.29
N ALA A 273 7.76 -2.92 12.68
CA ALA A 273 7.20 -3.98 13.52
C ALA A 273 6.88 -5.19 12.65
N GLY A 274 7.28 -6.37 13.08
CA GLY A 274 7.00 -7.64 12.42
C GLY A 274 6.04 -8.50 13.22
N PHE A 275 5.22 -9.29 12.52
CA PHE A 275 4.26 -10.23 13.10
C PHE A 275 4.27 -11.54 12.32
N ALA A 276 4.20 -12.67 13.04
CA ALA A 276 3.84 -13.95 12.48
C ALA A 276 2.30 -14.07 12.42
N VAL A 277 1.79 -14.61 11.32
CA VAL A 277 0.36 -14.89 11.11
C VAL A 277 0.08 -16.35 11.44
N ASP A 278 -0.91 -16.59 12.27
CA ASP A 278 -1.41 -17.93 12.53
C ASP A 278 -2.34 -18.38 11.40
N ASP A 279 -1.96 -19.43 10.68
CA ASP A 279 -2.66 -19.90 9.49
C ASP A 279 -4.11 -20.37 9.76
N ALA A 280 -4.42 -20.81 10.99
CA ALA A 280 -5.75 -21.30 11.31
C ALA A 280 -6.74 -20.19 11.71
N THR A 281 -6.23 -19.16 12.39
CA THR A 281 -7.08 -18.13 13.02
C THR A 281 -6.92 -16.76 12.41
N GLY A 282 -5.81 -16.50 11.69
CA GLY A 282 -5.43 -15.19 11.20
C GLY A 282 -4.96 -14.23 12.29
N ARG A 283 -4.72 -14.73 13.50
CA ARG A 283 -4.19 -13.93 14.61
C ARG A 283 -2.71 -13.64 14.40
N LEU A 284 -2.30 -12.50 14.93
CA LEU A 284 -0.94 -12.01 14.85
C LEU A 284 -0.21 -12.25 16.17
N THR A 285 1.04 -12.68 16.07
CA THR A 285 1.99 -12.74 17.19
C THR A 285 3.18 -11.87 16.85
N SER A 286 3.57 -10.94 17.74
CA SER A 286 4.72 -10.07 17.51
C SER A 286 6.02 -10.90 17.42
N ILE A 287 6.83 -10.60 16.40
CA ILE A 287 8.19 -11.10 16.25
C ILE A 287 9.23 -10.00 16.49
N GLY A 288 8.79 -8.87 17.06
CA GLY A 288 9.62 -7.75 17.47
C GLY A 288 9.62 -6.58 16.50
N GLN A 289 10.45 -5.57 16.80
CA GLN A 289 10.63 -4.36 16.02
C GLN A 289 12.10 -4.25 15.61
N VAL A 290 12.34 -3.90 14.34
CA VAL A 290 13.70 -3.65 13.84
C VAL A 290 13.86 -2.15 13.58
N PRO A 291 14.90 -1.50 14.14
CA PRO A 291 15.18 -0.08 13.88
C PRO A 291 15.34 0.17 12.37
N THR A 292 14.86 1.33 11.91
CA THR A 292 14.98 1.77 10.52
C THR A 292 15.24 3.29 10.45
N GLU A 293 15.26 3.82 9.23
CA GLU A 293 15.48 5.23 8.95
C GLU A 293 14.39 6.13 9.55
N ALA A 294 14.74 7.38 9.84
CA ALA A 294 13.88 8.31 10.56
C ALA A 294 12.57 8.60 9.80
N VAL A 295 11.45 8.44 10.47
CA VAL A 295 10.07 8.61 9.98
C VAL A 295 9.79 7.70 8.78
N PRO A 296 9.72 6.36 8.98
CA PRO A 296 9.48 5.41 7.90
C PRO A 296 8.01 5.48 7.42
N SER A 297 7.73 6.46 6.56
CA SER A 297 6.37 6.69 6.04
C SER A 297 6.02 5.73 4.90
N ALA A 298 7.02 5.23 4.18
CA ALA A 298 6.86 4.32 3.07
C ALA A 298 7.85 3.16 3.14
N PHE A 299 7.36 1.97 2.86
CA PHE A 299 8.20 0.80 2.64
C PHE A 299 7.52 -0.18 1.68
N GLY A 300 8.29 -1.10 1.11
CA GLY A 300 7.78 -2.11 0.21
C GLY A 300 8.50 -3.44 0.40
N LEU A 301 7.83 -4.53 0.01
CA LEU A 301 8.41 -5.86 -0.08
C LEU A 301 8.70 -6.18 -1.55
N ASP A 302 9.72 -7.00 -1.79
CA ASP A 302 9.88 -7.62 -3.10
C ASP A 302 8.75 -8.64 -3.36
N PRO A 303 8.44 -8.94 -4.63
CA PRO A 303 7.35 -9.84 -4.98
C PRO A 303 7.47 -11.28 -4.48
N GLU A 304 8.65 -11.72 -4.09
CA GLU A 304 8.91 -13.04 -3.49
C GLU A 304 8.87 -13.04 -1.97
N GLY A 305 8.80 -11.84 -1.35
CA GLY A 305 8.78 -11.69 0.12
C GLY A 305 10.10 -12.07 0.78
N GLN A 306 11.24 -11.80 0.13
CA GLN A 306 12.57 -12.04 0.66
C GLN A 306 13.22 -10.80 1.28
N PHE A 307 12.76 -9.60 0.88
CA PHE A 307 13.34 -8.32 1.27
C PHE A 307 12.31 -7.29 1.64
N VAL A 308 12.69 -6.42 2.58
CA VAL A 308 11.97 -5.17 2.91
C VAL A 308 12.85 -3.98 2.59
N PHE A 309 12.26 -2.93 2.02
CA PHE A 309 12.91 -1.66 1.71
C PHE A 309 12.13 -0.52 2.36
N ALA A 310 12.69 0.13 3.37
CA ALA A 310 12.01 1.15 4.17
C ALA A 310 12.66 2.52 3.98
N ALA A 311 11.87 3.50 3.56
CA ALA A 311 12.31 4.86 3.31
C ALA A 311 11.97 5.78 4.49
N GLY A 312 12.99 6.46 5.01
CA GLY A 312 12.86 7.49 6.04
C GLY A 312 12.59 8.85 5.43
N THR A 313 11.36 9.35 5.57
CA THR A 313 10.96 10.65 5.03
C THR A 313 11.80 11.80 5.58
N ALA A 314 12.24 11.71 6.84
CA ALA A 314 13.07 12.74 7.46
C ALA A 314 14.57 12.56 7.19
N SER A 315 15.04 11.33 6.96
CA SER A 315 16.48 11.07 6.73
C SER A 315 16.89 11.16 5.26
N GLY A 316 15.96 11.04 4.31
CA GLY A 316 16.27 10.97 2.88
C GLY A 316 16.97 9.68 2.48
N ARG A 317 16.85 8.62 3.28
CA ARG A 317 17.54 7.34 3.11
C ARG A 317 16.57 6.19 2.97
N LEU A 318 17.04 5.10 2.37
CA LEU A 318 16.33 3.84 2.19
C LEU A 318 17.15 2.72 2.83
N ALA A 319 16.62 2.10 3.87
CA ALA A 319 17.22 0.91 4.46
C ALA A 319 16.64 -0.36 3.83
N SER A 320 17.49 -1.38 3.65
CA SER A 320 17.10 -2.69 3.14
C SER A 320 17.35 -3.78 4.17
N TYR A 321 16.47 -4.78 4.17
CA TYR A 321 16.49 -5.90 5.11
C TYR A 321 16.21 -7.20 4.36
N ARG A 322 16.83 -8.30 4.83
CA ARG A 322 16.46 -9.66 4.43
C ARG A 322 15.42 -10.20 5.41
N ILE A 323 14.37 -10.79 4.88
CA ILE A 323 13.37 -11.52 5.66
C ILE A 323 13.91 -12.94 5.90
N ASN A 324 13.97 -13.39 7.15
CA ASN A 324 14.19 -14.79 7.47
C ASN A 324 12.90 -15.56 7.14
N GLY A 325 12.94 -16.44 6.15
CA GLY A 325 11.75 -17.14 5.64
C GLY A 325 11.09 -18.10 6.64
N GLN A 326 11.75 -18.45 7.77
CA GLN A 326 11.19 -19.31 8.80
C GLN A 326 10.62 -18.52 10.00
N THR A 327 11.25 -17.38 10.33
CA THR A 327 10.92 -16.63 11.54
C THR A 327 10.31 -15.26 11.27
N GLY A 328 10.40 -14.76 10.03
CA GLY A 328 9.99 -13.41 9.65
C GLY A 328 10.88 -12.30 10.19
N VAL A 329 11.91 -12.60 10.95
CA VAL A 329 12.82 -11.60 11.51
C VAL A 329 13.59 -10.90 10.40
N LEU A 330 13.65 -9.56 10.48
CA LEU A 330 14.36 -8.72 9.51
C LEU A 330 15.83 -8.60 9.90
N ALA A 331 16.73 -8.97 8.99
CA ALA A 331 18.17 -8.79 9.13
C ALA A 331 18.62 -7.58 8.28
N PRO A 332 19.24 -6.54 8.86
CA PRO A 332 19.72 -5.37 8.10
C PRO A 332 20.73 -5.77 7.04
N LEU A 333 20.67 -5.15 5.85
CA LEU A 333 21.59 -5.36 4.74
C LEU A 333 22.40 -4.09 4.45
N ALA A 334 21.72 -3.06 3.95
CA ALA A 334 22.37 -1.83 3.50
C ALA A 334 21.44 -0.63 3.66
N THR A 335 22.04 0.56 3.57
CA THR A 335 21.29 1.83 3.53
C THR A 335 21.79 2.66 2.35
N TYR A 336 20.86 3.26 1.63
CA TYR A 336 21.11 4.04 0.42
C TYR A 336 20.64 5.49 0.63
N ALA A 337 21.43 6.47 0.22
CA ALA A 337 20.95 7.84 0.08
C ALA A 337 20.06 7.89 -1.18
N VAL A 338 18.80 8.25 -1.03
CA VAL A 338 17.86 8.28 -2.16
C VAL A 338 17.42 9.69 -2.54
N GLY A 339 17.43 10.64 -1.61
CA GLY A 339 17.08 12.04 -1.85
C GLY A 339 16.03 12.55 -0.85
N GLN A 340 15.55 13.77 -1.08
CA GLN A 340 14.71 14.47 -0.12
C GLN A 340 13.27 13.96 -0.12
N ARG A 341 12.73 13.75 1.07
CA ARG A 341 11.34 13.38 1.34
C ARG A 341 10.83 12.19 0.51
N PRO A 342 11.47 11.01 0.65
CA PRO A 342 10.96 9.81 0.02
C PRO A 342 9.55 9.50 0.56
N ALA A 343 8.56 9.45 -0.35
CA ALA A 343 7.13 9.39 0.00
C ALA A 343 6.47 8.07 -0.36
N ALA A 344 7.01 7.34 -1.33
CA ALA A 344 6.51 6.02 -1.73
C ALA A 344 7.67 5.12 -2.15
N VAL A 345 7.57 3.83 -1.84
CA VAL A 345 8.49 2.76 -2.27
C VAL A 345 7.66 1.66 -2.91
N LEU A 346 8.06 1.22 -4.09
CA LEU A 346 7.42 0.11 -4.79
C LEU A 346 8.46 -0.79 -5.42
N VAL A 347 8.36 -2.10 -5.18
CA VAL A 347 9.21 -3.11 -5.82
C VAL A 347 8.38 -3.91 -6.80
N THR A 348 8.89 -4.11 -8.01
CA THR A 348 8.21 -4.90 -9.03
C THR A 348 9.19 -5.81 -9.77
N ARG A 349 8.66 -6.88 -10.37
CA ARG A 349 9.41 -7.84 -11.18
C ARG A 349 8.99 -7.72 -12.64
N PHE A 350 9.92 -7.89 -13.56
CA PHE A 350 9.68 -7.88 -15.00
C PHE A 350 9.82 -9.27 -15.63
N GLY A 351 9.34 -9.43 -16.88
CA GLY A 351 9.64 -10.57 -17.74
C GLY A 351 8.90 -11.87 -17.42
N GLY A 352 7.71 -11.78 -16.82
CA GLY A 352 6.76 -12.89 -16.76
C GLY A 352 5.60 -12.61 -17.69
N GLN A 353 5.50 -13.28 -18.82
CA GLN A 353 4.19 -13.43 -19.46
C GLN A 353 3.28 -14.09 -18.44
N GLY A 354 2.12 -13.49 -18.17
CA GLY A 354 1.10 -14.06 -17.31
C GLY A 354 0.75 -15.47 -17.79
N GLN A 355 1.28 -16.48 -17.11
CA GLN A 355 0.64 -17.77 -17.13
C GLN A 355 -0.64 -17.60 -16.31
N SER A 356 -1.74 -17.35 -17.00
CA SER A 356 -3.05 -17.72 -16.50
C SER A 356 -2.97 -19.23 -16.26
N GLU A 357 -2.92 -19.65 -14.99
CA GLU A 357 -3.21 -21.03 -14.65
C GLU A 357 -4.65 -21.32 -15.08
N SER A 358 -4.79 -21.83 -16.30
CA SER A 358 -6.01 -22.50 -16.72
C SER A 358 -6.14 -23.75 -15.86
N VAL A 359 -7.05 -23.70 -14.90
CA VAL A 359 -7.57 -24.89 -14.21
C VAL A 359 -8.29 -25.73 -15.28
N THR A 360 -7.56 -26.55 -16.00
CA THR A 360 -8.17 -27.61 -16.80
C THR A 360 -8.60 -28.71 -15.84
N GLY A 361 -9.90 -28.75 -15.59
CA GLY A 361 -10.55 -29.87 -14.93
C GLY A 361 -10.23 -31.18 -15.65
N ARG A 362 -9.54 -32.08 -14.98
CA ARG A 362 -9.52 -33.48 -15.37
C ARG A 362 -10.80 -34.13 -14.85
N SER A 363 -11.78 -34.25 -15.72
CA SER A 363 -12.82 -35.27 -15.61
C SER A 363 -12.14 -36.64 -15.68
N THR A 364 -12.24 -37.42 -14.61
CA THR A 364 -12.08 -38.88 -14.68
C THR A 364 -13.42 -39.49 -14.41
N ALA A 365 -14.06 -39.93 -15.49
CA ALA A 365 -15.08 -40.96 -15.42
C ALA A 365 -14.41 -42.31 -15.08
N ARG A 366 -14.87 -42.94 -14.02
CA ARG A 366 -15.25 -44.36 -13.90
C ARG A 366 -15.79 -44.63 -12.50
#